data_ba03ad6dfdfb314354bad7c1022f2f65
#
_entry.id   ba03ad6dfdfb314354bad7c1022f2f65
#
_cell.length_a   1.000
_cell.length_b   1.000
_cell.length_c   1.000
_cell.angle_alpha   90.00
_cell.angle_beta   90.00
_cell.angle_gamma   90.00
#
_symmetry.space_group_name_H-M   'P 1'
#
loop_
_entity.id
_entity.type
_entity.pdbx_description
1 polymer ?
#
loop_
_entity_poly.entity_id
_entity_poly.type
_entity_poly.pdbx_seq_one_letter_code
_entity_poly.pdbx_strand_id
1 'polypeptide(L)'
;KVADRLEEIFKNDRAQFEEKWDSLKLFIQYGMLTDEKFYDRAAKFALLKDIEGKYFTFEEYKNLIKDAQTDKDGNLIYLYTTNQDEQYSYIQAAKDKGYSVLEMKGQLDVHAIGQMEQKFEKSSFVRVDSDTIDNLIRKEEAGKVNLDEEQKVALVETFKSQLPKMEKTNFYVTMEALGTQANPVILTQGEYMRRMREMSAMQPGMSFYGDMPDS
;
A
#
# COMPACT_ATOMS: atom_id res chain seq x y z
N LYS A 1 -15.17 17.23 -22.31
CA LYS A 1 -14.16 18.00 -23.10
C LYS A 1 -12.72 17.78 -22.57
N VAL A 2 -12.43 17.95 -21.26
CA VAL A 2 -11.06 17.77 -20.75
C VAL A 2 -10.67 16.30 -20.80
N ALA A 3 -11.47 15.40 -20.25
CA ALA A 3 -11.21 13.96 -20.28
C ALA A 3 -11.05 13.42 -21.71
N ASP A 4 -11.87 13.90 -22.66
CA ASP A 4 -11.79 13.46 -24.05
C ASP A 4 -10.44 13.86 -24.68
N ARG A 5 -9.94 15.07 -24.33
CA ARG A 5 -8.64 15.53 -24.84
C ARG A 5 -7.47 14.78 -24.22
N LEU A 6 -7.56 14.47 -22.92
CA LEU A 6 -6.54 13.66 -22.24
C LEU A 6 -6.51 12.23 -22.81
N GLU A 7 -7.67 11.63 -23.02
CA GLU A 7 -7.80 10.30 -23.63
C GLU A 7 -7.23 10.29 -25.05
N GLU A 8 -7.47 11.34 -25.85
CA GLU A 8 -6.92 11.50 -27.19
C GLU A 8 -5.38 11.56 -27.18
N ILE A 9 -4.79 12.36 -26.27
CA ILE A 9 -3.33 12.44 -26.10
C ILE A 9 -2.77 11.07 -25.71
N PHE A 10 -3.39 10.41 -24.75
CA PHE A 10 -2.98 9.06 -24.32
C PHE A 10 -2.99 8.06 -25.47
N LYS A 11 -4.04 8.07 -26.32
CA LYS A 11 -4.17 7.15 -27.46
C LYS A 11 -3.20 7.47 -28.58
N ASN A 12 -2.94 8.74 -28.86
CA ASN A 12 -2.12 9.19 -29.99
C ASN A 12 -0.63 9.15 -29.68
N ASP A 13 -0.24 9.45 -28.44
CA ASP A 13 1.17 9.49 -28.00
C ASP A 13 1.26 9.14 -26.51
N ARG A 14 1.21 7.85 -26.24
CA ARG A 14 1.30 7.32 -24.88
C ARG A 14 2.62 7.71 -24.20
N ALA A 15 3.73 7.69 -24.89
CA ALA A 15 5.04 8.02 -24.33
C ALA A 15 5.07 9.47 -23.83
N GLN A 16 4.54 10.40 -24.61
CA GLN A 16 4.41 11.80 -24.20
C GLN A 16 3.44 11.96 -23.02
N PHE A 17 2.37 11.18 -22.96
CA PHE A 17 1.43 11.20 -21.84
C PHE A 17 2.09 10.71 -20.55
N GLU A 18 2.85 9.61 -20.61
CA GLU A 18 3.62 9.07 -19.48
C GLU A 18 4.66 10.07 -18.97
N GLU A 19 5.40 10.72 -19.86
CA GLU A 19 6.38 11.76 -19.51
C GLU A 19 5.74 12.93 -18.74
N LYS A 20 4.51 13.29 -19.10
CA LYS A 20 3.75 14.37 -18.45
C LYS A 20 2.93 13.92 -17.25
N TRP A 21 2.85 12.62 -17.00
CA TRP A 21 1.95 12.05 -15.98
C TRP A 21 2.15 12.67 -14.60
N ASP A 22 3.37 12.80 -14.12
CA ASP A 22 3.65 13.33 -12.78
C ASP A 22 3.14 14.78 -12.61
N SER A 23 3.08 15.56 -13.68
CA SER A 23 2.50 16.91 -13.70
C SER A 23 0.98 16.92 -13.82
N LEU A 24 0.39 15.91 -14.45
CA LEU A 24 -1.05 15.81 -14.68
C LEU A 24 -1.78 15.07 -13.57
N LYS A 25 -1.09 14.17 -12.87
CA LYS A 25 -1.63 13.23 -11.89
C LYS A 25 -2.54 13.90 -10.87
N LEU A 26 -2.07 14.98 -10.26
CA LEU A 26 -2.82 15.69 -9.20
C LEU A 26 -4.19 16.18 -9.70
N PHE A 27 -4.24 16.77 -10.89
CA PHE A 27 -5.48 17.29 -11.48
C PHE A 27 -6.42 16.17 -11.91
N ILE A 28 -5.86 15.09 -12.48
CA ILE A 28 -6.65 13.92 -12.89
C ILE A 28 -7.24 13.24 -11.65
N GLN A 29 -6.44 12.99 -10.63
CA GLN A 29 -6.91 12.42 -9.36
C GLN A 29 -7.98 13.29 -8.70
N TYR A 30 -7.78 14.60 -8.63
CA TYR A 30 -8.78 15.51 -8.09
C TYR A 30 -10.12 15.42 -8.86
N GLY A 31 -10.05 15.42 -10.19
CA GLY A 31 -11.24 15.23 -11.03
C GLY A 31 -11.93 13.89 -10.80
N MET A 32 -11.17 12.80 -10.67
CA MET A 32 -11.71 11.46 -10.38
C MET A 32 -12.37 11.38 -9.01
N LEU A 33 -11.82 12.06 -8.01
CA LEU A 33 -12.35 12.08 -6.64
C LEU A 33 -13.63 12.91 -6.50
N THR A 34 -13.81 13.91 -7.35
CA THR A 34 -14.89 14.90 -7.23
C THR A 34 -16.02 14.75 -8.25
N ASP A 35 -15.80 14.05 -9.35
CA ASP A 35 -16.76 13.85 -10.44
C ASP A 35 -16.75 12.40 -10.94
N GLU A 36 -17.83 11.68 -10.68
CA GLU A 36 -17.96 10.26 -11.08
C GLU A 36 -17.96 10.08 -12.60
N LYS A 37 -18.56 11.00 -13.36
CA LYS A 37 -18.54 10.94 -14.83
C LYS A 37 -17.12 11.16 -15.38
N PHE A 38 -16.35 11.99 -14.68
CA PHE A 38 -14.94 12.15 -15.02
C PHE A 38 -14.16 10.88 -14.67
N TYR A 39 -14.43 10.28 -13.50
CA TYR A 39 -13.81 8.99 -13.10
C TYR A 39 -13.99 7.92 -14.17
N ASP A 40 -15.22 7.67 -14.63
CA ASP A 40 -15.54 6.63 -15.60
C ASP A 40 -14.77 6.78 -16.93
N ARG A 41 -14.43 8.02 -17.28
CA ARG A 41 -13.62 8.31 -18.45
C ARG A 41 -12.12 8.21 -18.14
N ALA A 42 -11.69 8.82 -17.06
CA ALA A 42 -10.28 8.90 -16.69
C ALA A 42 -9.70 7.53 -16.31
N ALA A 43 -10.49 6.63 -15.76
CA ALA A 43 -10.07 5.26 -15.42
C ALA A 43 -9.51 4.47 -16.64
N LYS A 44 -9.82 4.90 -17.87
CA LYS A 44 -9.32 4.27 -19.09
C LYS A 44 -7.88 4.67 -19.44
N PHE A 45 -7.42 5.81 -18.96
CA PHE A 45 -6.09 6.38 -19.26
C PHE A 45 -5.31 6.84 -18.04
N ALA A 46 -5.92 6.83 -16.85
CA ALA A 46 -5.20 7.11 -15.61
C ALA A 46 -4.11 6.05 -15.40
N LEU A 47 -2.96 6.49 -14.91
CA LEU A 47 -1.80 5.63 -14.79
C LEU A 47 -1.44 5.37 -13.34
N LEU A 48 -0.93 4.17 -13.10
CA LEU A 48 -0.19 3.77 -11.91
C LEU A 48 1.29 3.70 -12.30
N LYS A 49 2.16 4.14 -11.41
CA LYS A 49 3.62 4.10 -11.59
C LYS A 49 4.21 3.12 -10.59
N ASP A 50 5.04 2.20 -11.06
CA ASP A 50 5.78 1.30 -10.19
C ASP A 50 7.10 1.92 -9.70
N ILE A 51 7.76 1.24 -8.77
CA ILE A 51 9.05 1.66 -8.21
C ILE A 51 10.21 1.62 -9.21
N GLU A 52 10.03 1.01 -10.37
CA GLU A 52 11.00 0.98 -11.46
C GLU A 52 10.76 2.12 -12.47
N GLY A 53 9.73 2.96 -12.20
CA GLY A 53 9.38 4.09 -13.06
C GLY A 53 8.55 3.73 -14.28
N LYS A 54 7.99 2.51 -14.35
CA LYS A 54 7.10 2.09 -15.43
C LYS A 54 5.67 2.52 -15.15
N TYR A 55 4.95 2.85 -16.20
CA TYR A 55 3.56 3.31 -16.15
C TYR A 55 2.61 2.26 -16.70
N PHE A 56 1.48 2.11 -16.04
CA PHE A 56 0.44 1.14 -16.38
C PHE A 56 -0.93 1.78 -16.24
N THR A 57 -1.87 1.45 -17.13
CA THR A 57 -3.28 1.68 -16.85
C THR A 57 -3.74 0.75 -15.71
N PHE A 58 -4.91 1.01 -15.15
CA PHE A 58 -5.48 0.15 -14.08
C PHE A 58 -5.62 -1.30 -14.54
N GLU A 59 -6.08 -1.51 -15.78
CA GLU A 59 -6.23 -2.84 -16.38
C GLU A 59 -4.88 -3.54 -16.61
N GLU A 60 -3.92 -2.83 -17.15
CA GLU A 60 -2.57 -3.37 -17.39
C GLU A 60 -1.91 -3.81 -16.09
N TYR A 61 -1.98 -2.98 -15.04
CA TYR A 61 -1.38 -3.31 -13.77
C TYR A 61 -2.09 -4.50 -13.08
N LYS A 62 -3.43 -4.51 -13.11
CA LYS A 62 -4.22 -5.66 -12.65
C LYS A 62 -3.77 -6.95 -13.33
N ASN A 63 -3.62 -6.93 -14.66
CA ASN A 63 -3.18 -8.10 -15.42
C ASN A 63 -1.75 -8.52 -15.09
N LEU A 64 -0.87 -7.56 -14.79
CA LEU A 64 0.51 -7.82 -14.40
C LEU A 64 0.59 -8.57 -13.06
N ILE A 65 -0.21 -8.17 -12.07
CA ILE A 65 -0.06 -8.66 -10.70
C ILE A 65 -0.98 -9.82 -10.32
N LYS A 66 -2.05 -10.07 -11.08
CA LYS A 66 -3.14 -11.01 -10.69
C LYS A 66 -2.65 -12.40 -10.31
N ASP A 67 -1.67 -12.95 -11.01
CA ASP A 67 -1.21 -14.32 -10.78
C ASP A 67 -0.31 -14.42 -9.53
N ALA A 68 0.52 -13.42 -9.31
CA ALA A 68 1.46 -13.39 -8.20
C ALA A 68 0.85 -12.82 -6.90
N GLN A 69 -0.04 -11.84 -7.01
CA GLN A 69 -0.51 -11.04 -5.88
C GLN A 69 -1.99 -11.25 -5.51
N THR A 70 -2.60 -12.33 -5.95
CA THR A 70 -3.91 -12.79 -5.44
C THR A 70 -3.68 -13.67 -4.22
N ASP A 71 -4.34 -13.34 -3.10
CA ASP A 71 -4.27 -14.10 -1.87
C ASP A 71 -5.11 -15.40 -1.91
N LYS A 72 -5.03 -16.21 -0.85
CA LYS A 72 -5.77 -17.47 -0.74
C LYS A 72 -7.31 -17.30 -0.77
N ASP A 73 -7.81 -16.11 -0.46
CA ASP A 73 -9.24 -15.78 -0.42
C ASP A 73 -9.73 -15.15 -1.73
N GLY A 74 -8.83 -15.01 -2.71
CA GLY A 74 -9.12 -14.47 -4.03
C GLY A 74 -9.11 -12.93 -4.07
N ASN A 75 -8.52 -12.27 -3.08
CA ASN A 75 -8.34 -10.82 -3.10
C ASN A 75 -7.04 -10.46 -3.81
N LEU A 76 -7.10 -9.49 -4.69
CA LEU A 76 -5.94 -8.95 -5.39
C LEU A 76 -5.29 -7.85 -4.55
N ILE A 77 -4.03 -8.05 -4.21
CA ILE A 77 -3.29 -7.15 -3.31
C ILE A 77 -2.34 -6.27 -4.13
N TYR A 78 -2.62 -4.96 -4.11
CA TYR A 78 -1.77 -3.92 -4.67
C TYR A 78 -0.79 -3.46 -3.60
N LEU A 79 0.47 -3.86 -3.72
CA LEU A 79 1.52 -3.36 -2.82
C LEU A 79 1.98 -1.98 -3.27
N TYR A 80 2.22 -1.08 -2.31
CA TYR A 80 2.74 0.24 -2.60
C TYR A 80 3.75 0.73 -1.57
N THR A 81 4.54 1.70 -1.97
CA THR A 81 5.47 2.45 -1.12
C THR A 81 5.21 3.94 -1.23
N THR A 82 5.44 4.66 -0.15
CA THR A 82 5.41 6.12 -0.11
C THR A 82 6.81 6.71 -0.05
N ASN A 83 7.80 5.92 0.38
CA ASN A 83 9.20 6.32 0.47
C ASN A 83 10.10 5.09 0.23
N GLN A 84 10.74 5.04 -0.94
CA GLN A 84 11.55 3.89 -1.33
C GLN A 84 12.79 3.70 -0.46
N ASP A 85 13.37 4.77 0.07
CA ASP A 85 14.58 4.70 0.89
C ASP A 85 14.25 4.17 2.30
N GLU A 86 13.24 4.71 2.94
CA GLU A 86 12.80 4.28 4.28
C GLU A 86 12.22 2.86 4.27
N GLN A 87 11.55 2.47 3.19
CA GLN A 87 10.89 1.17 3.05
C GLN A 87 11.69 0.15 2.24
N TYR A 88 12.98 0.40 2.04
CA TYR A 88 13.85 -0.39 1.17
C TYR A 88 13.82 -1.90 1.48
N SER A 89 13.97 -2.29 2.75
CA SER A 89 14.02 -3.70 3.15
C SER A 89 12.70 -4.45 2.85
N TYR A 90 11.57 -3.78 3.03
CA TYR A 90 10.24 -4.33 2.72
C TYR A 90 10.02 -4.45 1.21
N ILE A 91 10.50 -3.48 0.45
CA ILE A 91 10.49 -3.52 -1.02
C ILE A 91 11.32 -4.70 -1.53
N GLN A 92 12.53 -4.93 -0.96
CA GLN A 92 13.35 -6.06 -1.36
C GLN A 92 12.65 -7.40 -1.05
N ALA A 93 12.04 -7.55 0.13
CA ALA A 93 11.26 -8.74 0.47
C ALA A 93 10.12 -8.99 -0.52
N ALA A 94 9.43 -7.93 -0.98
CA ALA A 94 8.40 -8.05 -2.01
C ALA A 94 8.99 -8.47 -3.36
N LYS A 95 10.10 -7.88 -3.78
CA LYS A 95 10.81 -8.25 -5.02
C LYS A 95 11.30 -9.69 -5.01
N ASP A 96 11.83 -10.17 -3.90
CA ASP A 96 12.30 -11.56 -3.75
C ASP A 96 11.16 -12.58 -3.91
N LYS A 97 9.92 -12.19 -3.60
CA LYS A 97 8.70 -12.96 -3.87
C LYS A 97 8.16 -12.79 -5.30
N GLY A 98 8.79 -11.97 -6.13
CA GLY A 98 8.33 -11.67 -7.48
C GLY A 98 7.13 -10.72 -7.53
N TYR A 99 6.89 -9.95 -6.46
CA TYR A 99 5.80 -8.99 -6.38
C TYR A 99 6.18 -7.64 -6.99
N SER A 100 5.22 -6.98 -7.59
CA SER A 100 5.33 -5.60 -8.05
C SER A 100 4.86 -4.63 -6.98
N VAL A 101 5.53 -3.49 -6.87
CA VAL A 101 5.24 -2.44 -5.89
C VAL A 101 5.00 -1.11 -6.61
N LEU A 102 3.91 -0.44 -6.29
CA LEU A 102 3.59 0.90 -6.79
C LEU A 102 4.30 1.99 -5.98
N GLU A 103 4.63 3.08 -6.63
CA GLU A 103 5.07 4.32 -5.97
C GLU A 103 3.87 5.26 -5.78
N MET A 104 3.49 5.53 -4.53
CA MET A 104 2.34 6.36 -4.17
C MET A 104 2.74 7.40 -3.12
N LYS A 105 3.39 8.48 -3.58
CA LYS A 105 3.90 9.59 -2.75
C LYS A 105 3.18 10.91 -2.99
N GLY A 106 2.13 10.90 -3.81
CA GLY A 106 1.34 12.08 -4.15
C GLY A 106 0.38 12.49 -3.04
N GLN A 107 0.06 13.78 -2.96
CA GLN A 107 -0.82 14.35 -1.93
C GLN A 107 -2.22 13.74 -1.89
N LEU A 108 -2.75 13.31 -3.05
CA LEU A 108 -4.07 12.71 -3.15
C LEU A 108 -4.05 11.18 -3.21
N ASP A 109 -2.87 10.54 -3.13
CA ASP A 109 -2.76 9.10 -3.32
C ASP A 109 -3.55 8.31 -2.27
N VAL A 110 -3.57 8.73 -1.02
CA VAL A 110 -4.35 8.08 0.03
C VAL A 110 -5.86 8.09 -0.27
N HIS A 111 -6.37 9.20 -0.80
CA HIS A 111 -7.77 9.31 -1.20
C HIS A 111 -8.07 8.52 -2.47
N ALA A 112 -7.14 8.55 -3.45
CA ALA A 112 -7.25 7.78 -4.68
C ALA A 112 -7.23 6.27 -4.38
N ILE A 113 -6.41 5.80 -3.45
CA ILE A 113 -6.41 4.42 -2.96
C ILE A 113 -7.79 4.04 -2.44
N GLY A 114 -8.37 4.84 -1.53
CA GLY A 114 -9.71 4.57 -0.99
C GLY A 114 -10.78 4.49 -2.09
N GLN A 115 -10.72 5.35 -3.10
CA GLN A 115 -11.62 5.30 -4.24
C GLN A 115 -11.40 4.05 -5.10
N MET A 116 -10.14 3.70 -5.39
CA MET A 116 -9.83 2.50 -6.18
C MET A 116 -10.30 1.22 -5.47
N GLU A 117 -10.13 1.11 -4.15
CA GLU A 117 -10.63 -0.03 -3.36
C GLU A 117 -12.16 -0.16 -3.41
N GLN A 118 -12.88 0.96 -3.48
CA GLN A 118 -14.34 0.94 -3.66
C GLN A 118 -14.77 0.52 -5.07
N LYS A 119 -13.98 0.87 -6.09
CA LYS A 119 -14.28 0.62 -7.50
C LYS A 119 -13.75 -0.72 -8.01
N PHE A 120 -12.66 -1.22 -7.45
CA PHE A 120 -12.04 -2.48 -7.85
C PHE A 120 -12.61 -3.63 -7.02
N GLU A 121 -13.19 -4.62 -7.69
CA GLU A 121 -13.72 -5.80 -7.02
C GLU A 121 -12.59 -6.61 -6.36
N LYS A 122 -12.83 -7.05 -5.12
CA LYS A 122 -11.90 -7.91 -4.37
C LYS A 122 -10.45 -7.45 -4.44
N SER A 123 -10.23 -6.16 -4.24
CA SER A 123 -8.91 -5.57 -4.30
C SER A 123 -8.62 -4.74 -3.05
N SER A 124 -7.38 -4.79 -2.60
CA SER A 124 -6.88 -3.99 -1.47
C SER A 124 -5.53 -3.41 -1.81
N PHE A 125 -5.26 -2.20 -1.31
CA PHE A 125 -3.97 -1.55 -1.40
C PHE A 125 -3.29 -1.62 -0.04
N VAL A 126 -2.08 -2.14 0.01
CA VAL A 126 -1.36 -2.35 1.27
C VAL A 126 0.06 -1.82 1.13
N ARG A 127 0.50 -0.96 2.06
CA ARG A 127 1.87 -0.46 2.06
C ARG A 127 2.82 -1.58 2.48
N VAL A 128 3.99 -1.65 1.84
CA VAL A 128 4.93 -2.77 1.97
C VAL A 128 5.41 -3.03 3.40
N ASP A 129 5.35 -2.03 4.29
CA ASP A 129 5.77 -2.11 5.70
C ASP A 129 4.62 -2.29 6.69
N SER A 130 3.39 -2.50 6.21
CA SER A 130 2.22 -2.63 7.09
C SER A 130 2.10 -3.99 7.76
N ASP A 131 2.74 -5.01 7.22
CA ASP A 131 2.86 -6.34 7.82
C ASP A 131 4.07 -7.07 7.24
N THR A 132 4.33 -8.29 7.71
CA THR A 132 5.33 -9.18 7.10
C THR A 132 4.91 -9.54 5.68
N ILE A 133 5.88 -9.79 4.79
CA ILE A 133 5.58 -10.04 3.37
C ILE A 133 4.65 -11.25 3.17
N ASP A 134 4.75 -12.26 4.00
CA ASP A 134 3.91 -13.45 3.92
C ASP A 134 2.47 -13.18 4.39
N ASN A 135 2.26 -12.19 5.26
CA ASN A 135 0.94 -11.74 5.70
C ASN A 135 0.31 -10.74 4.74
N LEU A 136 1.11 -9.91 4.08
CA LEU A 136 0.61 -8.94 3.09
C LEU A 136 -0.14 -9.64 1.95
N ILE A 137 0.39 -10.78 1.47
CA ILE A 137 -0.26 -11.61 0.46
C ILE A 137 -0.25 -13.05 0.96
N ARG A 138 -1.30 -13.42 1.68
CA ARG A 138 -1.41 -14.77 2.26
C ARG A 138 -1.73 -15.80 1.18
N LYS A 139 -0.77 -16.65 0.87
CA LYS A 139 -0.93 -17.77 -0.07
C LYS A 139 -1.39 -19.05 0.62
N GLU A 140 -0.96 -19.25 1.87
CA GLU A 140 -1.23 -20.43 2.68
C GLU A 140 -1.70 -20.04 4.08
N GLU A 141 -2.17 -21.02 4.86
CA GLU A 141 -2.44 -20.78 6.27
C GLU A 141 -1.13 -20.46 7.00
N ALA A 142 -1.23 -19.58 8.00
CA ALA A 142 -0.07 -19.21 8.81
C ALA A 142 0.57 -20.43 9.45
N GLY A 143 1.89 -20.55 9.34
CA GLY A 143 2.67 -21.58 10.01
C GLY A 143 2.47 -21.53 11.53
N LYS A 144 2.63 -22.68 12.18
CA LYS A 144 2.57 -22.73 13.66
C LYS A 144 3.94 -22.40 14.25
N VAL A 145 3.94 -21.47 15.21
CA VAL A 145 5.12 -21.22 16.03
C VAL A 145 5.33 -22.44 16.93
N ASN A 146 6.51 -23.05 16.86
CA ASN A 146 6.82 -24.28 17.56
C ASN A 146 7.33 -24.02 19.01
N LEU A 147 6.58 -23.21 19.76
CA LEU A 147 6.82 -22.86 21.15
C LEU A 147 5.55 -23.12 21.94
N ASP A 148 5.69 -23.53 23.20
CA ASP A 148 4.56 -23.58 24.12
C ASP A 148 4.13 -22.19 24.57
N GLU A 149 2.97 -22.09 25.22
CA GLU A 149 2.40 -20.78 25.62
C GLU A 149 3.26 -20.06 26.66
N GLU A 150 3.95 -20.77 27.58
CA GLU A 150 4.83 -20.15 28.55
C GLU A 150 6.06 -19.55 27.88
N GLN A 151 6.65 -20.25 26.93
CA GLN A 151 7.78 -19.77 26.12
C GLN A 151 7.39 -18.55 25.29
N LYS A 152 6.21 -18.54 24.67
CA LYS A 152 5.71 -17.40 23.90
C LYS A 152 5.54 -16.17 24.80
N VAL A 153 4.87 -16.32 25.96
CA VAL A 153 4.66 -15.23 26.89
C VAL A 153 6.01 -14.68 27.39
N ALA A 154 6.93 -15.54 27.79
CA ALA A 154 8.25 -15.12 28.28
C ALA A 154 9.05 -14.35 27.23
N LEU A 155 9.02 -14.78 25.96
CA LEU A 155 9.67 -14.09 24.86
C LEU A 155 9.02 -12.72 24.58
N VAL A 156 7.70 -12.66 24.48
CA VAL A 156 6.96 -11.41 24.26
C VAL A 156 7.25 -10.40 25.37
N GLU A 157 7.23 -10.81 26.63
CA GLU A 157 7.55 -9.93 27.77
C GLU A 157 9.01 -9.48 27.76
N THR A 158 9.94 -10.34 27.36
CA THR A 158 11.35 -9.99 27.21
C THR A 158 11.53 -8.89 26.15
N PHE A 159 10.93 -9.05 24.97
CA PHE A 159 10.96 -8.03 23.94
C PHE A 159 10.29 -6.73 24.36
N LYS A 160 9.10 -6.78 24.95
CA LYS A 160 8.40 -5.60 25.47
C LYS A 160 9.23 -4.81 26.47
N SER A 161 9.98 -5.50 27.34
CA SER A 161 10.83 -4.84 28.34
C SER A 161 11.99 -4.03 27.75
N GLN A 162 12.39 -4.35 26.53
CA GLN A 162 13.48 -3.68 25.80
C GLN A 162 13.01 -2.56 24.88
N LEU A 163 11.70 -2.44 24.66
CA LEU A 163 11.18 -1.41 23.76
C LEU A 163 11.24 -0.02 24.40
N PRO A 164 11.62 1.01 23.63
CA PRO A 164 11.63 2.37 24.13
C PRO A 164 10.21 2.85 24.44
N LYS A 165 10.06 3.61 25.53
CA LYS A 165 8.80 4.30 25.81
C LYS A 165 8.77 5.59 24.97
N MET A 166 7.81 5.67 24.05
CA MET A 166 7.58 6.84 23.22
C MET A 166 6.21 7.43 23.51
N GLU A 167 6.11 8.77 23.60
CA GLU A 167 4.85 9.43 24.00
C GLU A 167 3.68 9.20 23.04
N LYS A 168 3.97 8.98 21.77
CA LYS A 168 2.95 8.86 20.70
C LYS A 168 3.01 7.53 19.93
N THR A 169 3.73 6.53 20.46
CA THR A 169 3.88 5.22 19.80
C THR A 169 3.60 4.10 20.77
N ASN A 170 2.67 3.23 20.39
CA ASN A 170 2.40 1.99 21.11
C ASN A 170 3.00 0.83 20.32
N PHE A 171 3.83 0.03 20.98
CA PHE A 171 4.39 -1.17 20.38
C PHE A 171 3.57 -2.39 20.79
N TYR A 172 3.17 -3.18 19.79
CA TYR A 172 2.55 -4.48 19.98
C TYR A 172 3.55 -5.56 19.55
N VAL A 173 3.91 -6.45 20.45
CA VAL A 173 4.81 -7.55 20.14
C VAL A 173 3.97 -8.80 19.88
N THR A 174 4.07 -9.31 18.66
CA THR A 174 3.45 -10.56 18.24
C THR A 174 4.52 -11.57 17.80
N MET A 175 4.18 -12.84 17.84
CA MET A 175 5.06 -13.92 17.38
C MET A 175 4.43 -14.63 16.20
N GLU A 176 5.21 -14.75 15.13
CA GLU A 176 4.79 -15.40 13.91
C GLU A 176 5.84 -16.39 13.40
N ALA A 177 5.40 -17.38 12.65
CA ALA A 177 6.28 -18.34 11.98
C ALA A 177 6.73 -17.77 10.63
N LEU A 178 7.81 -17.01 10.62
CA LEU A 178 8.32 -16.29 9.44
C LEU A 178 9.24 -17.14 8.54
N GLY A 179 9.49 -18.41 8.90
CA GLY A 179 10.43 -19.27 8.19
C GLY A 179 11.91 -19.00 8.57
N THR A 180 12.79 -19.90 8.12
CA THR A 180 14.21 -19.91 8.54
C THR A 180 15.07 -18.82 7.90
N GLN A 181 14.60 -18.20 6.85
CA GLN A 181 15.32 -17.14 6.10
C GLN A 181 14.85 -15.72 6.45
N ALA A 182 13.81 -15.59 7.25
CA ALA A 182 13.29 -14.28 7.66
C ALA A 182 14.16 -13.63 8.75
N ASN A 183 14.15 -12.31 8.80
CA ASN A 183 14.73 -11.60 9.93
C ASN A 183 14.00 -11.99 11.21
N PRO A 184 14.73 -12.18 12.33
CA PRO A 184 14.14 -12.63 13.59
C PRO A 184 13.21 -11.59 14.22
N VAL A 185 13.34 -10.34 13.85
CA VAL A 185 12.48 -9.22 14.29
C VAL A 185 12.17 -8.35 13.09
N ILE A 186 10.90 -8.06 12.88
CA ILE A 186 10.40 -7.17 11.83
C ILE A 186 9.50 -6.14 12.51
N LEU A 187 9.73 -4.88 12.23
CA LEU A 187 8.88 -3.79 12.68
C LEU A 187 7.87 -3.46 11.59
N THR A 188 6.59 -3.44 11.91
CA THR A 188 5.53 -3.11 10.96
C THR A 188 4.68 -1.96 11.46
N GLN A 189 3.98 -1.27 10.57
CA GLN A 189 3.08 -0.18 10.91
C GLN A 189 1.70 -0.41 10.27
N GLY A 190 0.70 -0.73 11.11
CA GLY A 190 -0.62 -1.13 10.65
C GLY A 190 -1.27 -0.15 9.67
N GLU A 191 -1.81 -0.66 8.57
CA GLU A 191 -2.34 0.11 7.44
C GLU A 191 -3.49 1.04 7.87
N TYR A 192 -4.45 0.50 8.64
CA TYR A 192 -5.69 1.21 8.97
C TYR A 192 -5.42 2.49 9.79
N MET A 193 -4.70 2.37 10.91
CA MET A 193 -4.44 3.49 11.81
C MET A 193 -3.59 4.56 11.12
N ARG A 194 -2.61 4.13 10.32
CA ARG A 194 -1.77 5.02 9.54
C ARG A 194 -2.58 5.83 8.53
N ARG A 195 -3.44 5.17 7.73
CA ARG A 195 -4.30 5.87 6.76
C ARG A 195 -5.26 6.85 7.44
N MET A 196 -5.86 6.47 8.54
CA MET A 196 -6.77 7.35 9.30
C MET A 196 -6.05 8.63 9.72
N ARG A 197 -4.80 8.52 10.15
CA ARG A 197 -3.99 9.67 10.53
C ARG A 197 -3.60 10.53 9.32
N GLU A 198 -3.13 9.94 8.25
CA GLU A 198 -2.78 10.65 7.00
C GLU A 198 -3.99 11.42 6.44
N MET A 199 -5.17 10.80 6.45
CA MET A 199 -6.40 11.45 6.01
C MET A 199 -6.82 12.59 6.94
N SER A 200 -6.68 12.43 8.26
CA SER A 200 -7.04 13.48 9.23
C SER A 200 -6.09 14.68 9.18
N ALA A 201 -4.82 14.45 8.89
CA ALA A 201 -3.83 15.52 8.74
C ALA A 201 -4.14 16.43 7.54
N MET A 202 -4.88 15.96 6.55
CA MET A 202 -5.29 16.73 5.37
C MET A 202 -6.60 17.53 5.56
N GLN A 203 -7.35 17.27 6.64
CA GLN A 203 -8.63 17.96 6.91
C GLN A 203 -8.49 18.91 8.11
N PRO A 204 -8.44 20.24 7.89
CA PRO A 204 -8.46 21.20 8.98
C PRO A 204 -9.74 21.05 9.80
N GLY A 205 -9.62 20.69 11.07
CA GLY A 205 -10.74 20.51 12.00
C GLY A 205 -10.96 19.09 12.53
N MET A 206 -10.29 18.09 11.99
CA MET A 206 -10.30 16.70 12.52
C MET A 206 -9.03 16.39 13.34
N SER A 207 -8.61 17.30 14.21
CA SER A 207 -7.41 17.12 15.05
C SER A 207 -7.46 15.93 16.01
N PHE A 208 -8.65 15.36 16.23
CA PHE A 208 -8.84 14.22 17.14
C PHE A 208 -8.05 12.97 16.74
N TYR A 209 -7.88 12.72 15.45
CA TYR A 209 -7.12 11.55 14.96
C TYR A 209 -5.61 11.84 14.84
N GLY A 210 -5.20 13.11 14.79
CA GLY A 210 -3.78 13.51 14.73
C GLY A 210 -3.01 13.23 16.03
N ASP A 211 -3.71 13.08 17.15
CA ASP A 211 -3.14 12.79 18.47
C ASP A 211 -3.20 11.29 18.82
N MET A 212 -3.70 10.43 17.94
CA MET A 212 -3.68 9.00 18.14
C MET A 212 -2.26 8.43 18.07
N PRO A 213 -1.89 7.53 19.00
CA PRO A 213 -0.57 6.91 19.00
C PRO A 213 -0.36 6.06 17.73
N ASP A 214 0.88 5.98 17.32
CA ASP A 214 1.35 5.02 16.31
C ASP A 214 1.22 3.61 16.88
N SER A 215 0.43 2.78 16.24
CA SER A 215 0.28 1.36 16.58
C SER A 215 0.98 0.50 15.55
#